data_13ebcfb336ac2649f04a5dcb9e7af3dc
#
_entry.id   13ebcfb336ac2649f04a5dcb9e7af3dc
#
_cell.length_a   1.000
_cell.length_b   1.000
_cell.length_c   1.000
_cell.angle_alpha   90.00
_cell.angle_beta   90.00
_cell.angle_gamma   90.00
#
_symmetry.space_group_name_H-M   'P 1'
#
loop_
_entity.id
_entity.type
_entity.pdbx_description
1 polymer ?
#
loop_
_entity_poly.entity_id
_entity_poly.type
_entity_poly.pdbx_seq_one_letter_code
_entity_poly.pdbx_strand_id
1 'polypeptide(L)'
;MQPGSDIREVFERLSRGIAGIEKEAEFAHDDHLGYITSCPTNLGTGLRASVHIKLPKLGNKKEEFEAIANKYHVQIRGAHGEHSETDDHVYDISNLRRLGRSEVALVQDMYDGVKAMIRREKEL
;
A
#
# COMPACT_ATOMS: atom_id res chain seq x y z
N MET A 1 -2.65 9.48 -7.89
CA MET A 1 -1.75 9.89 -6.79
C MET A 1 -2.16 11.25 -6.25
N GLN A 2 -2.14 11.44 -4.95
CA GLN A 2 -2.49 12.70 -4.31
C GLN A 2 -1.36 13.14 -3.38
N PRO A 3 -0.89 14.39 -3.45
CA PRO A 3 0.11 14.92 -2.51
C PRO A 3 -0.46 15.00 -1.09
N GLY A 4 0.39 14.81 -0.10
CA GLY A 4 0.01 14.88 1.30
C GLY A 4 -0.30 13.53 1.93
N SER A 5 -0.79 13.55 3.16
CA SER A 5 -0.99 12.37 3.98
C SER A 5 -2.47 12.10 4.34
N ASP A 6 -3.40 12.74 3.65
CA ASP A 6 -4.84 12.51 3.89
C ASP A 6 -5.32 11.24 3.19
N ILE A 7 -5.04 10.11 3.82
CA ILE A 7 -5.39 8.78 3.32
C ILE A 7 -6.90 8.60 3.25
N ARG A 8 -7.64 9.19 4.19
CA ARG A 8 -9.10 9.12 4.23
C ARG A 8 -9.72 9.75 2.98
N GLU A 9 -9.25 10.92 2.58
CA GLU A 9 -9.72 11.59 1.38
C GLU A 9 -9.43 10.79 0.12
N VAL A 10 -8.22 10.25 -0.01
CA VAL A 10 -7.83 9.38 -1.13
C VAL A 10 -8.74 8.15 -1.21
N PHE A 11 -8.96 7.50 -0.09
CA PHE A 11 -9.81 6.31 -0.03
C PHE A 11 -11.27 6.63 -0.40
N GLU A 12 -11.81 7.74 0.10
CA GLU A 12 -13.17 8.18 -0.23
C GLU A 12 -13.33 8.51 -1.72
N ARG A 13 -12.34 9.15 -2.32
CA ARG A 13 -12.35 9.46 -3.77
C ARG A 13 -12.30 8.19 -4.61
N LEU A 14 -11.48 7.23 -4.23
CA LEU A 14 -11.40 5.94 -4.91
C LEU A 14 -12.72 5.17 -4.79
N SER A 15 -13.31 5.13 -3.60
CA SER A 15 -14.59 4.46 -3.37
C SER A 15 -15.72 5.06 -4.19
N ARG A 16 -15.77 6.39 -4.32
CA ARG A 16 -16.76 7.08 -5.16
C ARG A 16 -16.55 6.76 -6.64
N GLY A 17 -15.30 6.70 -7.10
CA GLY A 17 -14.97 6.30 -8.46
C GLY A 17 -15.43 4.90 -8.79
N ILE A 18 -15.17 3.95 -7.90
CA ILE A 18 -15.57 2.56 -8.06
C ILE A 18 -17.11 2.44 -8.08
N ALA A 19 -17.79 3.12 -7.17
CA ALA A 19 -19.26 3.12 -7.12
C ALA A 19 -19.87 3.68 -8.42
N GLY A 20 -19.26 4.71 -9.00
CA GLY A 20 -19.67 5.26 -10.27
C GLY A 20 -19.52 4.29 -11.44
N ILE A 21 -18.43 3.53 -11.47
CA ILE A 21 -18.19 2.50 -12.49
C ILE A 21 -19.14 1.32 -12.32
N GLU A 22 -19.40 0.88 -11.08
CA GLU A 22 -20.31 -0.25 -10.79
C GLU A 22 -21.74 -0.02 -11.27
N LYS A 23 -22.18 1.22 -11.41
CA LYS A 23 -23.50 1.55 -11.94
C LYS A 23 -23.64 1.20 -13.44
N GLU A 24 -22.54 1.17 -14.16
CA GLU A 24 -22.53 0.95 -15.61
C GLU A 24 -21.85 -0.35 -16.03
N ALA A 25 -21.03 -0.93 -15.16
CA ALA A 25 -20.29 -2.16 -15.41
C ALA A 25 -20.27 -3.05 -14.17
N GLU A 26 -20.35 -4.35 -14.38
CA GLU A 26 -20.25 -5.34 -13.32
C GLU A 26 -18.82 -5.82 -13.19
N PHE A 27 -18.26 -5.77 -11.97
CA PHE A 27 -16.95 -6.35 -11.69
C PHE A 27 -17.07 -7.85 -11.44
N ALA A 28 -16.08 -8.60 -11.91
CA ALA A 28 -15.97 -10.02 -11.60
C ALA A 28 -15.67 -10.19 -10.11
N HIS A 29 -16.62 -10.74 -9.38
CA HIS A 29 -16.57 -10.89 -7.93
C HIS A 29 -17.11 -12.25 -7.49
N ASP A 30 -16.41 -12.89 -6.56
CA ASP A 30 -16.83 -14.13 -5.91
C ASP A 30 -16.98 -13.87 -4.41
N ASP A 31 -18.04 -14.38 -3.79
CA ASP A 31 -18.32 -14.13 -2.36
C ASP A 31 -17.23 -14.67 -1.43
N HIS A 32 -16.49 -15.66 -1.87
CA HIS A 32 -15.41 -16.27 -1.09
C HIS A 32 -14.04 -15.67 -1.39
N LEU A 33 -13.76 -15.41 -2.67
CA LEU A 33 -12.44 -14.94 -3.13
C LEU A 33 -12.35 -13.43 -3.31
N GLY A 34 -13.46 -12.71 -3.28
CA GLY A 34 -13.50 -11.28 -3.55
C GLY A 34 -13.43 -10.97 -5.04
N TYR A 35 -12.81 -9.86 -5.39
CA TYR A 35 -12.67 -9.48 -6.79
C TYR A 35 -11.69 -10.38 -7.53
N ILE A 36 -12.11 -10.85 -8.71
CA ILE A 36 -11.32 -11.71 -9.58
C ILE A 36 -10.49 -10.83 -10.50
N THR A 37 -9.18 -11.00 -10.47
CA THR A 37 -8.22 -10.15 -11.18
C THR A 37 -7.37 -10.96 -12.14
N SER A 38 -6.83 -10.30 -13.17
CA SER A 38 -5.92 -10.93 -14.12
C SER A 38 -4.61 -11.39 -13.47
N CYS A 39 -4.10 -10.60 -12.53
CA CYS A 39 -2.91 -10.96 -11.75
C CYS A 39 -3.33 -11.56 -10.41
N PRO A 40 -2.94 -12.81 -10.10
CA PRO A 40 -3.34 -13.46 -8.85
C PRO A 40 -2.94 -12.71 -7.58
N THR A 41 -1.91 -11.87 -7.64
CA THR A 41 -1.46 -11.07 -6.49
C THR A 41 -2.49 -10.03 -6.05
N ASN A 42 -3.41 -9.64 -6.93
CA ASN A 42 -4.46 -8.65 -6.65
C ASN A 42 -5.79 -9.29 -6.24
N LEU A 43 -5.88 -10.60 -6.25
CA LEU A 43 -7.09 -11.35 -5.89
C LEU A 43 -7.56 -10.97 -4.48
N GLY A 44 -8.84 -10.75 -4.32
CA GLY A 44 -9.48 -10.36 -3.07
C GLY A 44 -10.05 -8.95 -3.15
N THR A 45 -9.48 -8.00 -2.43
CA THR A 45 -9.94 -6.60 -2.47
C THR A 45 -9.58 -5.88 -3.76
N GLY A 46 -8.56 -6.36 -4.47
CA GLY A 46 -7.99 -5.64 -5.62
C GLY A 46 -7.36 -4.31 -5.24
N LEU A 47 -7.24 -4.02 -3.94
CA LEU A 47 -6.77 -2.74 -3.43
C LEU A 47 -5.27 -2.75 -3.15
N ARG A 48 -4.58 -1.78 -3.71
CA ARG A 48 -3.21 -1.45 -3.33
C ARG A 48 -3.17 0.01 -2.88
N ALA A 49 -2.97 0.21 -1.59
CA ALA A 49 -2.75 1.54 -1.01
C ALA A 49 -1.25 1.73 -0.79
N SER A 50 -0.71 2.82 -1.27
CA SER A 50 0.72 3.09 -1.15
C SER A 50 1.03 4.53 -0.80
N VAL A 51 2.22 4.72 -0.23
CA VAL A 51 2.78 6.03 0.09
C VAL A 51 4.18 6.11 -0.47
N HIS A 52 4.49 7.20 -1.18
CA HIS A 52 5.85 7.54 -1.58
C HIS A 52 6.47 8.41 -0.49
N ILE A 53 7.53 7.92 0.14
CA ILE A 53 8.16 8.58 1.28
C ILE A 53 9.68 8.51 1.18
N LYS A 54 10.33 9.60 1.57
CA LYS A 54 11.79 9.66 1.62
C LYS A 54 12.30 9.28 3.00
N LEU A 55 13.09 8.21 3.08
CA LEU A 55 13.64 7.65 4.31
C LEU A 55 15.14 7.41 4.17
N PRO A 56 15.96 8.48 4.19
CA PRO A 56 17.41 8.33 3.91
C PRO A 56 18.17 7.54 4.97
N LYS A 57 17.84 7.69 6.23
CA LYS A 57 18.52 6.98 7.31
C LYS A 57 18.10 5.51 7.40
N LEU A 58 16.81 5.26 7.37
CA LEU A 58 16.27 3.91 7.42
C LEU A 58 16.59 3.12 6.16
N GLY A 59 16.67 3.78 5.01
CA GLY A 59 17.09 3.18 3.75
C GLY A 59 18.51 2.63 3.76
N ASN A 60 19.39 3.21 4.56
CA ASN A 60 20.75 2.71 4.76
C ASN A 60 20.80 1.49 5.70
N LYS A 61 19.73 1.24 6.43
CA LYS A 61 19.58 0.10 7.34
C LYS A 61 18.51 -0.85 6.85
N LYS A 62 18.76 -1.51 5.73
CA LYS A 62 17.80 -2.38 5.04
C LYS A 62 17.23 -3.46 5.94
N GLU A 63 18.04 -4.05 6.84
CA GLU A 63 17.58 -5.12 7.73
C GLU A 63 16.47 -4.63 8.67
N GLU A 64 16.65 -3.47 9.30
CA GLU A 64 15.60 -2.87 10.15
C GLU A 64 14.38 -2.47 9.32
N PHE A 65 14.59 -1.92 8.14
CA PHE A 65 13.52 -1.52 7.23
C PHE A 65 12.64 -2.71 6.85
N GLU A 66 13.26 -3.80 6.43
CA GLU A 66 12.55 -5.03 6.08
C GLU A 66 11.87 -5.67 7.29
N ALA A 67 12.49 -5.63 8.47
CA ALA A 67 11.90 -6.16 9.70
C ALA A 67 10.61 -5.41 10.05
N ILE A 68 10.59 -4.09 9.94
CA ILE A 68 9.38 -3.29 10.16
C ILE A 68 8.32 -3.61 9.12
N ALA A 69 8.70 -3.72 7.85
CA ALA A 69 7.79 -4.06 6.77
C ALA A 69 7.11 -5.41 7.00
N ASN A 70 7.87 -6.43 7.39
CA ASN A 70 7.34 -7.76 7.69
C ASN A 70 6.40 -7.75 8.90
N LYS A 71 6.72 -6.96 9.92
CA LYS A 71 5.89 -6.85 11.11
C LYS A 71 4.50 -6.30 10.81
N TYR A 72 4.41 -5.32 9.92
CA TYR A 72 3.15 -4.66 9.57
C TYR A 72 2.52 -5.15 8.27
N HIS A 73 3.08 -6.20 7.67
CA HIS A 73 2.60 -6.77 6.40
C HIS A 73 2.52 -5.75 5.27
N VAL A 74 3.57 -4.96 5.11
CA VAL A 74 3.71 -4.01 4.02
C VAL A 74 4.85 -4.41 3.10
N GLN A 75 4.80 -3.95 1.86
CA GLN A 75 5.80 -4.20 0.84
C GLN A 75 6.53 -2.90 0.52
N ILE A 76 7.85 -2.98 0.40
CA ILE A 76 8.71 -1.85 0.04
C ILE A 76 9.14 -2.02 -1.40
N ARG A 77 8.95 -0.97 -2.20
CA ARG A 77 9.44 -0.91 -3.58
C ARG A 77 10.20 0.39 -3.80
N GLY A 78 11.08 0.41 -4.82
CA GLY A 78 11.65 1.66 -5.30
C GLY A 78 10.59 2.55 -5.94
N ALA A 79 10.77 3.87 -5.90
CA ALA A 79 9.78 4.82 -6.41
C ALA A 79 9.50 4.67 -7.92
N HIS A 80 10.40 4.05 -8.67
CA HIS A 80 10.30 3.88 -10.12
C HIS A 80 9.93 2.46 -10.56
N GLY A 81 9.55 1.57 -9.62
CA GLY A 81 9.12 0.21 -9.92
C GLY A 81 9.65 -0.83 -8.95
N GLU A 82 9.23 -2.08 -9.17
CA GLU A 82 9.44 -3.19 -8.22
C GLU A 82 10.92 -3.53 -7.97
N HIS A 83 11.77 -3.33 -8.96
CA HIS A 83 13.20 -3.67 -8.90
C HIS A 83 14.12 -2.48 -9.15
N SER A 84 13.61 -1.23 -9.10
CA SER A 84 14.44 -0.07 -9.31
C SER A 84 15.24 0.28 -8.05
N GLU A 85 16.51 0.62 -8.24
CA GLU A 85 17.31 1.21 -7.19
C GLU A 85 16.89 2.68 -6.99
N THR A 86 16.87 3.12 -5.75
CA THR A 86 16.50 4.50 -5.44
C THR A 86 17.72 5.28 -5.01
N ASP A 87 18.23 6.12 -5.88
CA ASP A 87 19.35 7.02 -5.54
C ASP A 87 18.91 8.11 -4.55
N ASP A 88 17.62 8.45 -4.55
CA ASP A 88 17.06 9.52 -3.74
C ASP A 88 16.49 9.05 -2.40
N HIS A 89 16.59 7.76 -2.06
CA HIS A 89 16.01 7.16 -0.86
C HIS A 89 14.49 7.36 -0.74
N VAL A 90 13.82 7.49 -1.88
CA VAL A 90 12.35 7.54 -1.95
C VAL A 90 11.82 6.12 -2.17
N TYR A 91 10.91 5.70 -1.31
CA TYR A 91 10.34 4.35 -1.34
C TYR A 91 8.84 4.39 -1.51
N ASP A 92 8.32 3.41 -2.25
CA ASP A 92 6.89 3.15 -2.38
C ASP A 92 6.53 2.02 -1.41
N ILE A 93 5.78 2.36 -0.37
CA ILE A 93 5.38 1.44 0.69
C ILE A 93 3.88 1.16 0.54
N SER A 94 3.52 -0.10 0.37
CA SER A 94 2.15 -0.51 0.12
C SER A 94 1.77 -1.74 0.95
N ASN A 95 0.45 -1.99 1.06
CA ASN A 95 -0.04 -3.22 1.66
C ASN A 95 0.42 -4.44 0.85
N LEU A 96 0.87 -5.48 1.56
CA LEU A 96 1.29 -6.74 0.94
C LEU A 96 0.11 -7.63 0.58
N ARG A 97 -0.90 -7.66 1.45
CA ARG A 97 -2.06 -8.55 1.31
C ARG A 97 -3.22 -7.87 0.58
N ARG A 98 -4.00 -8.64 -0.19
CA ARG A 98 -5.26 -8.22 -0.82
C ARG A 98 -6.41 -9.16 -0.48
N LEU A 99 -6.11 -10.39 -0.11
CA LEU A 99 -7.08 -11.44 0.19
C LEU A 99 -7.14 -11.72 1.69
N GLY A 100 -8.32 -11.99 2.20
CA GLY A 100 -8.53 -12.39 3.59
C GLY A 100 -8.64 -11.25 4.59
N ARG A 101 -8.61 -9.99 4.13
CA ARG A 101 -8.79 -8.80 4.98
C ARG A 101 -9.64 -7.77 4.25
N SER A 102 -10.34 -6.92 5.02
CA SER A 102 -11.12 -5.83 4.44
C SER A 102 -10.22 -4.73 3.89
N GLU A 103 -10.75 -3.91 3.00
CA GLU A 103 -10.05 -2.75 2.42
C GLU A 103 -9.58 -1.79 3.52
N VAL A 104 -10.42 -1.52 4.51
CA VAL A 104 -10.08 -0.64 5.64
C VAL A 104 -8.92 -1.22 6.46
N ALA A 105 -8.92 -2.53 6.72
CA ALA A 105 -7.85 -3.20 7.44
C ALA A 105 -6.52 -3.13 6.69
N LEU A 106 -6.53 -3.28 5.36
CA LEU A 106 -5.33 -3.19 4.53
C LEU A 106 -4.74 -1.78 4.52
N VAL A 107 -5.59 -0.75 4.42
CA VAL A 107 -5.16 0.64 4.51
C VAL A 107 -4.59 0.94 5.89
N GLN A 108 -5.20 0.42 6.95
CA GLN A 108 -4.71 0.58 8.32
C GLN A 108 -3.35 -0.06 8.51
N ASP A 109 -3.13 -1.27 7.99
CA ASP A 109 -1.83 -1.95 8.05
C ASP A 109 -0.73 -1.10 7.38
N MET A 110 -1.02 -0.56 6.20
CA MET A 110 -0.09 0.31 5.49
C MET A 110 0.20 1.58 6.30
N TYR A 111 -0.81 2.22 6.83
CA TYR A 111 -0.68 3.43 7.63
C TYR A 111 0.18 3.20 8.88
N ASP A 112 -0.10 2.12 9.62
CA ASP A 112 0.66 1.77 10.83
C ASP A 112 2.13 1.46 10.50
N GLY A 113 2.38 0.75 9.41
CA GLY A 113 3.72 0.45 8.93
C GLY A 113 4.51 1.71 8.60
N VAL A 114 3.91 2.63 7.84
CA VAL A 114 4.53 3.91 7.48
C VAL A 114 4.79 4.76 8.72
N LYS A 115 3.85 4.81 9.65
CA LYS A 115 4.00 5.55 10.90
C LYS A 115 5.16 5.03 11.74
N ALA A 116 5.31 3.71 11.83
CA ALA A 116 6.43 3.08 12.53
C ALA A 116 7.77 3.40 11.87
N MET A 117 7.81 3.38 10.54
CA MET A 117 9.00 3.74 9.76
C MET A 117 9.41 5.19 9.96
N ILE A 118 8.46 6.11 9.97
CA ILE A 118 8.72 7.54 10.23
C ILE A 118 9.27 7.74 11.64
N ARG A 119 8.69 7.07 12.62
CA ARG A 119 9.17 7.14 14.00
C ARG A 119 10.60 6.67 14.11
N ARG A 120 10.94 5.55 13.50
CA ARG A 120 12.30 5.00 13.53
C ARG A 120 13.29 5.90 12.78
N GLU A 121 12.89 6.48 11.66
CA GLU A 121 13.70 7.45 10.92
C GLU A 121 14.09 8.66 11.78
N LYS A 122 13.16 9.13 12.59
CA LYS A 122 13.41 10.26 13.51
C LYS A 122 14.35 9.89 14.66
N GLU A 123 14.31 8.64 15.11
CA GLU A 123 15.21 8.13 16.16
C GLU A 123 16.63 7.91 15.66
N LEU A 124 16.80 7.67 14.38
CA LEU A 124 18.10 7.52 13.75
C LEU A 124 18.71 8.88 13.41
#